data_8d846c21304dd3c545e9d5b1163d7ae8
#
_entry.id   8d846c21304dd3c545e9d5b1163d7ae8
#
_cell.length_a   1.000
_cell.length_b   1.000
_cell.length_c   1.000
_cell.angle_alpha   90.00
_cell.angle_beta   90.00
_cell.angle_gamma   90.00
#
_symmetry.space_group_name_H-M   'P 1'
#
loop_
_entity.id
_entity.type
_entity.pdbx_description
1 polymer ?
#
loop_
_entity_poly.entity_id
_entity_poly.type
_entity_poly.pdbx_seq_one_letter_code
_entity_poly.pdbx_strand_id
1 'polypeptide(L)'
;MPGRYISTWAFPAGLLLIVWISPLPVGAATSTPKTSPSPLERDAMTFYRAAEYSRVIDLIQHPPTGQEPSLEAIRYAILSYVKMGKPEEAWKLYPKLTAGDRPDDPALLREIARAFIVSRVRDSQEHIRIAAYTALAEMGEADTLPLLEDGLLDSSALVRARAAEAIGRSGLAGRSAALKRALRDEAPGVRIAAINALSDAKVSGITDQLTEIARVDEGPESIFAFAGLYKLGRTDVLTD
;
A
#
# COMPACT_ATOMS: atom_id res chain seq x y z
N MET A 1 39.03 -12.21 8.09
CA MET A 1 39.75 -12.56 6.84
C MET A 1 38.74 -12.58 5.71
N PRO A 2 38.72 -11.65 4.74
CA PRO A 2 37.77 -11.66 3.64
C PRO A 2 38.23 -12.61 2.55
N GLY A 3 37.32 -13.49 2.13
CA GLY A 3 37.55 -14.52 1.12
C GLY A 3 37.85 -13.94 -0.27
N ARG A 4 38.85 -14.54 -0.90
CA ARG A 4 39.28 -14.24 -2.28
C ARG A 4 38.41 -15.06 -3.24
N TYR A 5 37.71 -14.40 -4.15
CA TYR A 5 37.11 -15.07 -5.31
C TYR A 5 38.07 -15.01 -6.50
N ILE A 6 38.44 -16.16 -7.00
CA ILE A 6 39.22 -16.31 -8.24
C ILE A 6 38.24 -16.84 -9.29
N SER A 7 37.95 -16.08 -10.34
CA SER A 7 37.28 -16.56 -11.53
C SER A 7 38.32 -16.79 -12.64
N THR A 8 38.51 -18.07 -13.04
CA THR A 8 39.35 -18.45 -14.15
C THR A 8 38.53 -18.62 -15.42
N TRP A 9 38.85 -17.85 -16.44
CA TRP A 9 38.35 -18.05 -17.80
C TRP A 9 39.47 -18.67 -18.62
N ALA A 10 39.27 -19.87 -19.16
CA ALA A 10 40.21 -20.54 -20.04
C ALA A 10 39.89 -20.20 -21.49
N PHE A 11 40.83 -19.55 -22.19
CA PHE A 11 40.85 -19.44 -23.64
C PHE A 11 41.92 -20.39 -24.21
N PRO A 12 41.68 -21.05 -25.39
CA PRO A 12 42.64 -21.97 -25.99
C PRO A 12 43.65 -21.16 -26.80
N ALA A 13 44.71 -20.72 -26.20
CA ALA A 13 46.01 -20.39 -26.76
C ALA A 13 46.87 -19.58 -25.75
N GLY A 14 47.51 -20.23 -24.87
CA GLY A 14 48.88 -20.01 -24.36
C GLY A 14 49.27 -18.61 -23.83
N LEU A 15 48.40 -17.74 -23.34
CA LEU A 15 48.81 -16.50 -22.68
C LEU A 15 47.96 -16.27 -21.42
N LEU A 16 48.54 -16.52 -20.26
CA LEU A 16 47.97 -16.17 -18.95
C LEU A 16 48.24 -14.69 -18.69
N LEU A 17 47.23 -13.86 -18.94
CA LEU A 17 47.22 -12.45 -18.50
C LEU A 17 46.63 -12.39 -17.09
N ILE A 18 47.49 -12.26 -16.08
CA ILE A 18 47.09 -12.01 -14.71
C ILE A 18 46.75 -10.51 -14.62
N VAL A 19 45.45 -10.18 -14.73
CA VAL A 19 44.96 -8.83 -14.45
C VAL A 19 44.79 -8.71 -12.94
N TRP A 20 45.63 -7.95 -12.29
CA TRP A 20 45.45 -7.50 -10.92
C TRP A 20 44.34 -6.45 -10.91
N ILE A 21 43.13 -6.85 -10.55
CA ILE A 21 42.06 -5.89 -10.22
C ILE A 21 42.25 -5.50 -8.76
N SER A 22 42.90 -4.38 -8.52
CA SER A 22 42.88 -3.74 -7.20
C SER A 22 41.44 -3.40 -6.88
N PRO A 23 40.91 -3.73 -5.68
CA PRO A 23 39.61 -3.22 -5.27
C PRO A 23 39.73 -1.69 -5.23
N LEU A 24 38.95 -1.01 -6.07
CA LEU A 24 38.73 0.43 -5.92
C LEU A 24 38.27 0.67 -4.50
N PRO A 25 38.81 1.68 -3.80
CA PRO A 25 38.28 2.01 -2.51
C PRO A 25 36.79 2.31 -2.69
N VAL A 26 35.94 1.54 -1.99
CA VAL A 26 34.52 1.88 -1.85
C VAL A 26 34.52 3.31 -1.34
N GLY A 27 34.17 4.24 -2.22
CA GLY A 27 34.08 5.65 -1.89
C GLY A 27 33.22 5.75 -0.64
N ALA A 28 33.82 6.22 0.44
CA ALA A 28 33.08 6.66 1.59
C ALA A 28 31.97 7.53 1.05
N ALA A 29 30.73 7.13 1.28
CA ALA A 29 29.57 7.96 1.01
C ALA A 29 29.91 9.29 1.70
N THR A 30 30.24 10.29 0.90
CA THR A 30 30.43 11.65 1.41
C THR A 30 29.08 12.06 1.96
N SER A 31 28.94 11.87 3.27
CA SER A 31 27.85 12.52 3.99
C SER A 31 28.03 14.01 3.75
N THR A 32 27.23 14.55 2.83
CA THR A 32 27.11 16.01 2.69
C THR A 32 26.92 16.56 4.11
N PRO A 33 27.73 17.54 4.53
CA PRO A 33 27.57 18.11 5.86
C PRO A 33 26.12 18.57 5.97
N LYS A 34 25.39 18.07 6.99
CA LYS A 34 24.02 18.53 7.29
C LYS A 34 24.14 20.02 7.62
N THR A 35 23.95 20.86 6.64
CA THR A 35 23.82 22.30 6.82
C THR A 35 22.69 22.51 7.81
N SER A 36 22.89 23.35 8.82
CA SER A 36 21.83 23.67 9.77
C SER A 36 20.57 24.11 8.99
N PRO A 37 19.39 23.61 9.36
CA PRO A 37 18.17 23.94 8.63
C PRO A 37 17.95 25.45 8.58
N SER A 38 17.54 25.97 7.43
CA SER A 38 17.23 27.38 7.26
C SER A 38 16.09 27.82 8.20
N PRO A 39 15.92 29.10 8.49
CA PRO A 39 14.81 29.58 9.30
C PRO A 39 13.46 29.08 8.76
N LEU A 40 13.23 29.22 7.45
CA LEU A 40 12.03 28.78 6.77
C LEU A 40 11.80 27.27 6.88
N GLU A 41 12.84 26.46 6.79
CA GLU A 41 12.76 25.00 6.98
C GLU A 41 12.39 24.63 8.43
N ARG A 42 12.97 25.31 9.43
CA ARG A 42 12.61 25.12 10.83
C ARG A 42 11.15 25.46 11.11
N ASP A 43 10.66 26.55 10.52
CA ASP A 43 9.28 26.98 10.66
C ASP A 43 8.33 25.98 9.99
N ALA A 44 8.65 25.52 8.75
CA ALA A 44 7.88 24.50 8.05
C ALA A 44 7.79 23.19 8.86
N MET A 45 8.92 22.72 9.40
CA MET A 45 8.97 21.54 10.27
C MET A 45 8.12 21.73 11.53
N THR A 46 8.19 22.90 12.14
CA THR A 46 7.46 23.20 13.39
C THR A 46 5.96 23.20 13.14
N PHE A 47 5.49 23.90 12.10
CA PHE A 47 4.08 23.91 11.72
C PHE A 47 3.58 22.53 11.32
N TYR A 48 4.38 21.75 10.59
CA TYR A 48 4.02 20.38 10.22
C TYR A 48 3.82 19.49 11.45
N ARG A 49 4.74 19.56 12.43
CA ARG A 49 4.64 18.80 13.70
C ARG A 49 3.45 19.23 14.56
N ALA A 50 3.06 20.49 14.47
CA ALA A 50 1.89 21.03 15.14
C ALA A 50 0.56 20.72 14.37
N ALA A 51 0.63 19.95 13.27
CA ALA A 51 -0.48 19.68 12.35
C ALA A 51 -1.10 20.96 11.73
N GLU A 52 -0.38 22.07 11.72
CA GLU A 52 -0.77 23.34 11.11
C GLU A 52 -0.46 23.34 9.61
N TYR A 53 -0.98 22.36 8.87
CA TYR A 53 -0.60 22.07 7.49
C TYR A 53 -0.84 23.25 6.53
N SER A 54 -1.91 24.01 6.73
CA SER A 54 -2.19 25.20 5.91
C SER A 54 -1.12 26.27 6.05
N ARG A 55 -0.53 26.42 7.25
CA ARG A 55 0.57 27.37 7.49
C ARG A 55 1.87 26.95 6.81
N VAL A 56 2.14 25.62 6.78
CA VAL A 56 3.28 25.09 6.00
C VAL A 56 3.13 25.45 4.54
N ILE A 57 1.94 25.25 3.99
CA ILE A 57 1.65 25.52 2.57
C ILE A 57 1.80 27.02 2.27
N ASP A 58 1.21 27.88 3.11
CA ASP A 58 1.31 29.34 2.95
C ASP A 58 2.77 29.82 2.99
N LEU A 59 3.56 29.31 3.93
CA LEU A 59 4.98 29.63 4.07
C LEU A 59 5.78 29.26 2.81
N ILE A 60 5.44 28.17 2.13
CA ILE A 60 6.13 27.73 0.92
C ILE A 60 5.64 28.46 -0.34
N GLN A 61 4.37 28.86 -0.37
CA GLN A 61 3.79 29.62 -1.48
C GLN A 61 4.18 31.10 -1.42
N HIS A 62 4.32 31.65 -0.22
CA HIS A 62 4.63 33.05 0.05
C HIS A 62 5.83 33.16 0.99
N PRO A 63 7.04 32.74 0.54
CA PRO A 63 8.21 32.77 1.41
C PRO A 63 8.59 34.21 1.77
N PRO A 64 9.18 34.45 2.96
CA PRO A 64 9.69 35.75 3.34
C PRO A 64 10.69 36.28 2.30
N THR A 65 10.71 37.59 2.13
CA THR A 65 11.59 38.26 1.13
C THR A 65 13.05 37.81 1.22
N GLY A 66 13.61 37.36 0.11
CA GLY A 66 14.99 36.87 0.02
C GLY A 66 15.24 35.46 0.56
N GLN A 67 14.19 34.70 0.87
CA GLN A 67 14.29 33.29 1.24
C GLN A 67 13.66 32.39 0.17
N GLU A 68 14.41 31.40 -0.28
CA GLU A 68 13.86 30.35 -1.14
C GLU A 68 13.59 29.07 -0.30
N PRO A 69 12.47 28.38 -0.55
CA PRO A 69 12.18 27.13 0.12
C PRO A 69 13.24 26.07 -0.18
N SER A 70 13.83 25.49 0.86
CA SER A 70 14.70 24.34 0.72
C SER A 70 13.90 23.09 0.27
N LEU A 71 14.60 22.08 -0.24
CA LEU A 71 13.96 20.83 -0.65
C LEU A 71 13.20 20.17 0.51
N GLU A 72 13.75 20.24 1.71
CA GLU A 72 13.07 19.70 2.90
C GLU A 72 11.81 20.52 3.24
N ALA A 73 11.84 21.83 3.11
CA ALA A 73 10.66 22.67 3.31
C ALA A 73 9.56 22.34 2.27
N ILE A 74 9.95 22.14 0.99
CA ILE A 74 9.03 21.66 -0.06
C ILE A 74 8.46 20.28 0.28
N ARG A 75 9.29 19.37 0.79
CA ARG A 75 8.84 18.05 1.25
C ARG A 75 7.78 18.15 2.33
N TYR A 76 7.95 19.03 3.34
CA TYR A 76 6.91 19.27 4.35
C TYR A 76 5.62 19.81 3.75
N ALA A 77 5.68 20.67 2.71
CA ALA A 77 4.48 21.14 2.03
C ALA A 77 3.77 20.00 1.28
N ILE A 78 4.49 19.11 0.61
CA ILE A 78 3.94 17.93 -0.06
C ILE A 78 3.24 17.03 0.97
N LEU A 79 3.93 16.71 2.07
CA LEU A 79 3.35 15.91 3.15
C LEU A 79 2.13 16.59 3.78
N SER A 80 2.12 17.93 3.88
CA SER A 80 0.98 18.69 4.36
C SER A 80 -0.21 18.56 3.43
N TYR A 81 -0.02 18.64 2.12
CA TYR A 81 -1.08 18.38 1.14
C TYR A 81 -1.62 16.94 1.26
N VAL A 82 -0.74 15.95 1.41
CA VAL A 82 -1.14 14.55 1.65
C VAL A 82 -2.00 14.44 2.91
N LYS A 83 -1.58 15.04 4.03
CA LYS A 83 -2.36 15.02 5.29
C LYS A 83 -3.70 15.75 5.21
N MET A 84 -3.82 16.73 4.33
CA MET A 84 -5.05 17.44 4.06
C MET A 84 -5.97 16.75 3.04
N GLY A 85 -5.58 15.58 2.53
CA GLY A 85 -6.34 14.86 1.50
C GLY A 85 -6.38 15.59 0.14
N LYS A 86 -5.32 16.31 -0.19
CA LYS A 86 -5.15 17.06 -1.45
C LYS A 86 -3.98 16.48 -2.28
N PRO A 87 -4.07 15.21 -2.73
CA PRO A 87 -2.96 14.54 -3.39
C PRO A 87 -2.58 15.17 -4.73
N GLU A 88 -3.54 15.79 -5.44
CA GLU A 88 -3.29 16.49 -6.71
C GLU A 88 -2.31 17.65 -6.51
N GLU A 89 -2.46 18.42 -5.43
CA GLU A 89 -1.57 19.53 -5.10
C GLU A 89 -0.19 19.02 -4.64
N ALA A 90 -0.16 17.93 -3.89
CA ALA A 90 1.08 17.25 -3.53
C ALA A 90 1.86 16.81 -4.77
N TRP A 91 1.17 16.20 -5.74
CA TRP A 91 1.77 15.75 -7.00
C TRP A 91 2.31 16.91 -7.85
N LYS A 92 1.56 18.01 -7.97
CA LYS A 92 2.02 19.22 -8.69
C LYS A 92 3.32 19.81 -8.12
N LEU A 93 3.52 19.62 -6.82
CA LEU A 93 4.70 20.15 -6.14
C LEU A 93 5.91 19.21 -6.22
N TYR A 94 5.67 17.90 -6.39
CA TYR A 94 6.71 16.87 -6.39
C TYR A 94 7.86 17.09 -7.38
N PRO A 95 7.63 17.56 -8.63
CA PRO A 95 8.71 17.81 -9.59
C PRO A 95 9.77 18.80 -9.11
N LYS A 96 9.45 19.70 -8.16
CA LYS A 96 10.44 20.61 -7.57
C LYS A 96 11.51 19.86 -6.76
N LEU A 97 11.20 18.67 -6.24
CA LEU A 97 12.17 17.83 -5.51
C LEU A 97 13.13 17.11 -6.46
N THR A 98 12.65 16.69 -7.62
CA THR A 98 13.40 15.89 -8.59
C THR A 98 14.09 16.71 -9.68
N ALA A 99 13.92 18.03 -9.69
CA ALA A 99 14.56 18.93 -10.66
C ALA A 99 16.10 18.76 -10.65
N GLY A 100 16.74 18.69 -11.82
CA GLY A 100 18.20 18.62 -11.96
C GLY A 100 18.79 17.23 -11.64
N ASP A 101 18.27 16.18 -12.23
CA ASP A 101 18.75 14.78 -12.14
C ASP A 101 18.80 14.19 -10.71
N ARG A 102 17.99 14.74 -9.80
CA ARG A 102 17.86 14.15 -8.47
C ARG A 102 17.02 12.87 -8.55
N PRO A 103 17.39 11.82 -7.79
CA PRO A 103 16.61 10.60 -7.77
C PRO A 103 15.23 10.85 -7.15
N ASP A 104 14.27 10.05 -7.58
CA ASP A 104 12.96 9.99 -6.95
C ASP A 104 13.05 9.63 -5.47
N ASP A 105 12.06 10.08 -4.70
CA ASP A 105 11.85 9.65 -3.32
C ASP A 105 10.72 8.60 -3.27
N PRO A 106 11.05 7.30 -3.25
CA PRO A 106 10.04 6.24 -3.30
C PRO A 106 9.09 6.26 -2.09
N ALA A 107 9.57 6.71 -0.92
CA ALA A 107 8.75 6.79 0.28
C ALA A 107 7.70 7.90 0.13
N LEU A 108 8.10 9.07 -0.33
CA LEU A 108 7.19 10.20 -0.57
C LEU A 108 6.21 9.90 -1.70
N LEU A 109 6.67 9.27 -2.78
CA LEU A 109 5.79 8.82 -3.87
C LEU A 109 4.72 7.85 -3.39
N ARG A 110 5.09 6.92 -2.49
CA ARG A 110 4.12 6.00 -1.88
C ARG A 110 3.05 6.75 -1.07
N GLU A 111 3.45 7.74 -0.28
CA GLU A 111 2.51 8.56 0.50
C GLU A 111 1.55 9.34 -0.42
N ILE A 112 2.06 9.93 -1.51
CA ILE A 112 1.24 10.63 -2.50
C ILE A 112 0.28 9.64 -3.17
N ALA A 113 0.77 8.50 -3.66
CA ALA A 113 -0.04 7.48 -4.33
C ALA A 113 -1.15 6.96 -3.40
N ARG A 114 -0.80 6.69 -2.12
CA ARG A 114 -1.78 6.29 -1.11
C ARG A 114 -2.87 7.35 -0.92
N ALA A 115 -2.49 8.61 -0.81
CA ALA A 115 -3.46 9.70 -0.66
C ALA A 115 -4.39 9.81 -1.89
N PHE A 116 -3.87 9.60 -3.11
CA PHE A 116 -4.70 9.53 -4.32
C PHE A 116 -5.72 8.40 -4.24
N ILE A 117 -5.29 7.19 -3.88
CA ILE A 117 -6.17 6.02 -3.78
C ILE A 117 -7.23 6.26 -2.70
N VAL A 118 -6.82 6.70 -1.51
CA VAL A 118 -7.72 6.97 -0.39
C VAL A 118 -8.75 8.05 -0.73
N SER A 119 -8.39 9.07 -1.50
CA SER A 119 -9.33 10.11 -1.94
C SER A 119 -10.45 9.56 -2.84
N ARG A 120 -10.24 8.39 -3.48
CA ARG A 120 -11.17 7.77 -4.43
C ARG A 120 -12.09 6.70 -3.84
N VAL A 121 -11.86 6.24 -2.60
CA VAL A 121 -12.72 5.22 -1.96
C VAL A 121 -14.17 5.70 -1.73
N ARG A 122 -14.40 7.01 -1.76
CA ARG A 122 -15.73 7.64 -1.64
C ARG A 122 -16.14 8.42 -2.89
N ASP A 123 -15.56 8.09 -4.03
CA ASP A 123 -15.93 8.72 -5.30
C ASP A 123 -17.41 8.45 -5.63
N SER A 124 -18.06 9.39 -6.29
CA SER A 124 -19.47 9.23 -6.70
C SER A 124 -19.65 8.09 -7.70
N GLN A 125 -18.62 7.81 -8.52
CA GLN A 125 -18.62 6.79 -9.54
C GLN A 125 -18.19 5.43 -8.95
N GLU A 126 -19.08 4.44 -9.06
CA GLU A 126 -18.87 3.08 -8.55
C GLU A 126 -17.55 2.46 -9.05
N HIS A 127 -17.28 2.55 -10.34
CA HIS A 127 -16.07 1.94 -10.93
C HIS A 127 -14.78 2.56 -10.39
N ILE A 128 -14.79 3.84 -10.00
CA ILE A 128 -13.65 4.50 -9.35
C ILE A 128 -13.45 3.96 -7.93
N ARG A 129 -14.54 3.77 -7.18
CA ARG A 129 -14.45 3.14 -5.85
C ARG A 129 -13.92 1.70 -5.94
N ILE A 130 -14.40 0.92 -6.91
CA ILE A 130 -13.89 -0.44 -7.17
C ILE A 130 -12.38 -0.41 -7.45
N ALA A 131 -11.92 0.49 -8.33
CA ALA A 131 -10.49 0.63 -8.63
C ALA A 131 -9.68 1.03 -7.39
N ALA A 132 -10.20 1.92 -6.55
CA ALA A 132 -9.54 2.33 -5.33
C ALA A 132 -9.35 1.19 -4.32
N TYR A 133 -10.40 0.37 -4.08
CA TYR A 133 -10.28 -0.81 -3.21
C TYR A 133 -9.34 -1.87 -3.78
N THR A 134 -9.31 -2.02 -5.11
CA THR A 134 -8.34 -2.90 -5.78
C THR A 134 -6.91 -2.43 -5.53
N ALA A 135 -6.65 -1.13 -5.70
CA ALA A 135 -5.33 -0.55 -5.49
C ALA A 135 -4.87 -0.61 -4.02
N LEU A 136 -5.79 -0.40 -3.06
CA LEU A 136 -5.50 -0.57 -1.63
C LEU A 136 -5.04 -2.00 -1.31
N ALA A 137 -5.66 -3.00 -1.93
CA ALA A 137 -5.24 -4.39 -1.75
C ALA A 137 -3.82 -4.65 -2.25
N GLU A 138 -3.44 -4.07 -3.40
CA GLU A 138 -2.08 -4.21 -3.96
C GLU A 138 -1.00 -3.53 -3.10
N MET A 139 -1.36 -2.50 -2.34
CA MET A 139 -0.42 -1.86 -1.41
C MET A 139 -0.07 -2.78 -0.23
N GLY A 140 -0.95 -3.67 0.19
CA GLY A 140 -0.72 -4.70 1.22
C GLY A 140 -0.38 -4.14 2.60
N GLU A 141 -0.73 -2.90 2.90
CA GLU A 141 -0.41 -2.24 4.18
C GLU A 141 -1.45 -2.60 5.25
N ALA A 142 -0.97 -3.02 6.43
CA ALA A 142 -1.84 -3.47 7.50
C ALA A 142 -2.77 -2.39 8.07
N ASP A 143 -2.42 -1.13 7.93
CA ASP A 143 -3.19 0.03 8.36
C ASP A 143 -4.31 0.44 7.36
N THR A 144 -4.40 -0.24 6.21
CA THR A 144 -5.52 -0.07 5.26
C THR A 144 -6.78 -0.82 5.68
N LEU A 145 -6.71 -1.74 6.65
CA LEU A 145 -7.85 -2.57 7.05
C LEU A 145 -9.11 -1.76 7.39
N PRO A 146 -9.07 -0.67 8.18
CA PRO A 146 -10.28 0.12 8.45
C PRO A 146 -10.93 0.68 7.18
N LEU A 147 -10.12 1.13 6.20
CA LEU A 147 -10.64 1.62 4.92
C LEU A 147 -11.28 0.50 4.10
N LEU A 148 -10.69 -0.69 4.09
CA LEU A 148 -11.25 -1.85 3.41
C LEU A 148 -12.55 -2.31 4.08
N GLU A 149 -12.64 -2.26 5.41
CA GLU A 149 -13.86 -2.56 6.15
C GLU A 149 -14.99 -1.55 5.90
N ASP A 150 -14.66 -0.25 5.72
CA ASP A 150 -15.62 0.75 5.27
C ASP A 150 -16.25 0.37 3.92
N GLY A 151 -15.45 -0.20 3.01
CA GLY A 151 -15.92 -0.67 1.72
C GLY A 151 -16.95 -1.81 1.79
N LEU A 152 -16.94 -2.62 2.86
CA LEU A 152 -17.98 -3.63 3.09
C LEU A 152 -19.34 -3.05 3.44
N LEU A 153 -19.42 -1.75 3.68
CA LEU A 153 -20.65 -1.01 3.98
C LEU A 153 -21.14 -0.15 2.80
N ASP A 154 -20.49 -0.27 1.62
CA ASP A 154 -20.88 0.50 0.43
C ASP A 154 -22.31 0.15 -0.02
N SER A 155 -23.00 1.12 -0.58
CA SER A 155 -24.33 0.92 -1.17
C SER A 155 -24.33 -0.04 -2.36
N SER A 156 -23.22 -0.10 -3.11
CA SER A 156 -23.05 -1.01 -4.23
C SER A 156 -22.55 -2.39 -3.79
N ALA A 157 -23.28 -3.44 -4.13
CA ALA A 157 -22.86 -4.81 -3.89
C ALA A 157 -21.51 -5.16 -4.58
N LEU A 158 -21.24 -4.56 -5.75
CA LEU A 158 -19.96 -4.75 -6.45
C LEU A 158 -18.80 -4.16 -5.65
N VAL A 159 -18.99 -2.99 -5.06
CA VAL A 159 -17.96 -2.37 -4.22
C VAL A 159 -17.76 -3.19 -2.94
N ARG A 160 -18.84 -3.65 -2.29
CA ARG A 160 -18.75 -4.52 -1.11
C ARG A 160 -17.99 -5.82 -1.41
N ALA A 161 -18.31 -6.47 -2.54
CA ALA A 161 -17.62 -7.68 -2.97
C ALA A 161 -16.12 -7.41 -3.23
N ARG A 162 -15.81 -6.31 -3.89
CA ARG A 162 -14.41 -5.90 -4.15
C ARG A 162 -13.66 -5.61 -2.86
N ALA A 163 -14.30 -4.99 -1.88
CA ALA A 163 -13.71 -4.75 -0.56
C ALA A 163 -13.41 -6.07 0.18
N ALA A 164 -14.34 -7.06 0.11
CA ALA A 164 -14.13 -8.39 0.66
C ALA A 164 -12.92 -9.10 0.02
N GLU A 165 -12.83 -9.08 -1.32
CA GLU A 165 -11.67 -9.61 -2.04
C GLU A 165 -10.37 -8.88 -1.68
N ALA A 166 -10.44 -7.56 -1.53
CA ALA A 166 -9.29 -6.73 -1.17
C ALA A 166 -8.75 -7.09 0.21
N ILE A 167 -9.62 -7.30 1.21
CA ILE A 167 -9.21 -7.78 2.55
C ILE A 167 -8.54 -9.15 2.45
N GLY A 168 -9.07 -10.06 1.62
CA GLY A 168 -8.47 -11.38 1.37
C GLY A 168 -7.06 -11.26 0.78
N ARG A 169 -6.92 -10.52 -0.32
CA ARG A 169 -5.63 -10.33 -1.01
C ARG A 169 -4.57 -9.62 -0.17
N SER A 170 -4.98 -8.70 0.70
CA SER A 170 -4.06 -8.03 1.62
C SER A 170 -3.57 -8.94 2.77
N GLY A 171 -4.06 -10.18 2.87
CA GLY A 171 -3.75 -11.07 3.99
C GLY A 171 -4.38 -10.66 5.32
N LEU A 172 -5.37 -9.77 5.31
CA LEU A 172 -5.97 -9.19 6.51
C LEU A 172 -7.28 -9.89 6.94
N ALA A 173 -7.71 -10.92 6.21
CA ALA A 173 -8.99 -11.61 6.44
C ALA A 173 -9.16 -12.13 7.88
N GLY A 174 -8.10 -12.68 8.47
CA GLY A 174 -8.12 -13.18 9.85
C GLY A 174 -8.32 -12.10 10.92
N ARG A 175 -8.06 -10.83 10.57
CA ARG A 175 -8.18 -9.68 11.46
C ARG A 175 -9.51 -8.94 11.31
N SER A 176 -10.28 -9.22 10.24
CA SER A 176 -11.51 -8.51 9.93
C SER A 176 -12.74 -9.22 10.51
N ALA A 177 -13.35 -8.63 11.53
CA ALA A 177 -14.65 -9.05 12.00
C ALA A 177 -15.78 -8.65 11.04
N ALA A 178 -15.60 -7.55 10.30
CA ALA A 178 -16.56 -7.09 9.28
C ALA A 178 -16.66 -8.10 8.13
N LEU A 179 -15.53 -8.68 7.70
CA LEU A 179 -15.52 -9.70 6.65
C LEU A 179 -16.29 -10.96 7.07
N LYS A 180 -16.21 -11.39 8.35
CA LYS A 180 -17.04 -12.49 8.85
C LYS A 180 -18.54 -12.18 8.79
N ARG A 181 -18.94 -10.93 9.04
CA ARG A 181 -20.34 -10.50 8.89
C ARG A 181 -20.80 -10.50 7.44
N ALA A 182 -19.89 -10.24 6.49
CA ALA A 182 -20.18 -10.26 5.07
C ALA A 182 -20.56 -11.64 4.52
N LEU A 183 -20.34 -12.74 5.28
CA LEU A 183 -20.92 -14.06 4.98
C LEU A 183 -22.47 -14.07 4.99
N ARG A 184 -23.09 -13.03 5.55
CA ARG A 184 -24.56 -12.83 5.61
C ARG A 184 -25.02 -11.59 4.83
N ASP A 185 -24.22 -11.12 3.90
CA ASP A 185 -24.61 -10.00 3.03
C ASP A 185 -25.84 -10.37 2.19
N GLU A 186 -26.66 -9.40 1.89
CA GLU A 186 -27.84 -9.59 1.03
C GLU A 186 -27.48 -10.05 -0.38
N ALA A 187 -26.32 -9.60 -0.91
CA ALA A 187 -25.86 -9.89 -2.24
C ALA A 187 -25.01 -11.18 -2.31
N PRO A 188 -25.40 -12.17 -3.15
CA PRO A 188 -24.67 -13.42 -3.32
C PRO A 188 -23.17 -13.22 -3.63
N GLY A 189 -22.85 -12.28 -4.50
CA GLY A 189 -21.45 -11.98 -4.88
C GLY A 189 -20.58 -11.53 -3.71
N VAL A 190 -21.16 -10.82 -2.73
CA VAL A 190 -20.45 -10.40 -1.52
C VAL A 190 -20.21 -11.59 -0.60
N ARG A 191 -21.22 -12.46 -0.42
CA ARG A 191 -21.08 -13.70 0.36
C ARG A 191 -19.98 -14.58 -0.22
N ILE A 192 -19.97 -14.80 -1.54
CA ILE A 192 -18.93 -15.59 -2.23
C ILE A 192 -17.52 -14.98 -2.02
N ALA A 193 -17.38 -13.67 -2.18
CA ALA A 193 -16.12 -13.00 -1.95
C ALA A 193 -15.62 -13.18 -0.50
N ALA A 194 -16.52 -13.07 0.48
CA ALA A 194 -16.20 -13.30 1.89
C ALA A 194 -15.82 -14.75 2.18
N ILE A 195 -16.56 -15.73 1.63
CA ILE A 195 -16.26 -17.17 1.75
C ILE A 195 -14.84 -17.44 1.24
N ASN A 196 -14.52 -16.98 0.03
CA ASN A 196 -13.20 -17.19 -0.55
C ASN A 196 -12.09 -16.57 0.30
N ALA A 197 -12.23 -15.29 0.64
CA ALA A 197 -11.22 -14.56 1.42
C ALA A 197 -10.94 -15.19 2.78
N LEU A 198 -11.99 -15.60 3.49
CA LEU A 198 -11.86 -16.22 4.82
C LEU A 198 -11.32 -17.66 4.74
N SER A 199 -11.73 -18.41 3.74
CA SER A 199 -11.30 -19.82 3.55
C SER A 199 -9.85 -19.90 3.08
N ASP A 200 -9.43 -19.02 2.17
CA ASP A 200 -8.04 -18.95 1.68
C ASP A 200 -7.09 -18.56 2.83
N ALA A 201 -7.51 -17.69 3.69
CA ALA A 201 -6.76 -17.29 4.88
C ALA A 201 -6.87 -18.32 6.03
N LYS A 202 -7.58 -19.44 5.84
CA LYS A 202 -7.83 -20.49 6.84
C LYS A 202 -8.33 -19.94 8.18
N VAL A 203 -9.24 -18.98 8.13
CA VAL A 203 -9.78 -18.33 9.33
C VAL A 203 -10.62 -19.32 10.12
N SER A 204 -10.27 -19.51 11.38
CA SER A 204 -11.04 -20.38 12.28
C SER A 204 -12.39 -19.76 12.67
N GLY A 205 -13.35 -20.61 13.04
CA GLY A 205 -14.65 -20.18 13.57
C GLY A 205 -15.67 -19.75 12.52
N ILE A 206 -15.48 -20.10 11.24
CA ILE A 206 -16.47 -19.90 10.17
C ILE A 206 -17.09 -21.22 9.67
N THR A 207 -16.61 -22.36 10.15
CA THR A 207 -17.00 -23.69 9.68
C THR A 207 -18.51 -23.92 9.76
N ASP A 208 -19.13 -23.57 10.89
CA ASP A 208 -20.56 -23.79 11.09
C ASP A 208 -21.39 -22.92 10.12
N GLN A 209 -20.96 -21.67 9.90
CA GLN A 209 -21.61 -20.77 8.92
C GLN A 209 -21.48 -21.29 7.49
N LEU A 210 -20.29 -21.79 7.10
CA LEU A 210 -20.10 -22.39 5.78
C LEU A 210 -20.91 -23.66 5.62
N THR A 211 -21.03 -24.49 6.66
CA THR A 211 -21.86 -25.70 6.64
C THR A 211 -23.32 -25.34 6.47
N GLU A 212 -23.80 -24.30 7.13
CA GLU A 212 -25.17 -23.79 6.96
C GLU A 212 -25.41 -23.33 5.53
N ILE A 213 -24.53 -22.50 4.97
CA ILE A 213 -24.63 -22.01 3.59
C ILE A 213 -24.63 -23.20 2.60
N ALA A 214 -23.74 -24.16 2.79
CA ALA A 214 -23.61 -25.32 1.93
C ALA A 214 -24.88 -26.20 1.89
N ARG A 215 -25.64 -26.27 3.00
CA ARG A 215 -26.83 -27.12 3.13
C ARG A 215 -28.14 -26.44 2.70
N VAL A 216 -28.26 -25.14 2.93
CA VAL A 216 -29.51 -24.39 2.77
C VAL A 216 -29.59 -23.73 1.39
N ASP A 217 -28.48 -23.42 0.79
CA ASP A 217 -28.43 -22.66 -0.45
C ASP A 217 -28.27 -23.60 -1.66
N GLU A 218 -29.21 -23.58 -2.57
CA GLU A 218 -29.11 -24.27 -3.87
C GLU A 218 -28.39 -23.39 -4.92
N GLY A 219 -27.95 -22.20 -4.51
CA GLY A 219 -27.28 -21.22 -5.37
C GLY A 219 -25.77 -21.48 -5.51
N PRO A 220 -25.08 -20.61 -6.27
CA PRO A 220 -23.63 -20.73 -6.45
C PRO A 220 -22.85 -20.64 -5.13
N GLU A 221 -23.40 -20.00 -4.09
CA GLU A 221 -22.77 -19.87 -2.77
C GLU A 221 -22.51 -21.20 -2.11
N SER A 222 -23.40 -22.19 -2.27
CA SER A 222 -23.22 -23.54 -1.71
C SER A 222 -21.95 -24.19 -2.26
N ILE A 223 -21.67 -24.02 -3.55
CA ILE A 223 -20.46 -24.56 -4.20
C ILE A 223 -19.21 -23.92 -3.58
N PHE A 224 -19.21 -22.61 -3.38
CA PHE A 224 -18.08 -21.91 -2.74
C PHE A 224 -17.96 -22.25 -1.24
N ALA A 225 -19.07 -22.47 -0.56
CA ALA A 225 -19.06 -22.91 0.83
C ALA A 225 -18.44 -24.33 0.99
N PHE A 226 -18.81 -25.28 0.11
CA PHE A 226 -18.18 -26.60 0.05
C PHE A 226 -16.67 -26.49 -0.24
N ALA A 227 -16.28 -25.68 -1.23
CA ALA A 227 -14.88 -25.44 -1.53
C ALA A 227 -14.13 -24.82 -0.32
N GLY A 228 -14.77 -23.90 0.39
CA GLY A 228 -14.26 -23.31 1.60
C GLY A 228 -14.05 -24.31 2.73
N LEU A 229 -15.04 -25.19 2.97
CA LEU A 229 -14.95 -26.27 3.96
C LEU A 229 -13.79 -27.22 3.63
N TYR A 230 -13.64 -27.60 2.36
CA TYR A 230 -12.50 -28.40 1.92
C TYR A 230 -11.15 -27.73 2.22
N LYS A 231 -11.00 -26.41 1.91
CA LYS A 231 -9.79 -25.64 2.23
C LYS A 231 -9.50 -25.57 3.73
N LEU A 232 -10.55 -25.63 4.55
CA LEU A 232 -10.45 -25.67 6.02
C LEU A 232 -10.19 -27.10 6.58
N GLY A 233 -10.05 -28.11 5.71
CA GLY A 233 -9.80 -29.49 6.09
C GLY A 233 -11.04 -30.28 6.56
N ARG A 234 -12.25 -29.74 6.31
CA ARG A 234 -13.52 -30.39 6.67
C ARG A 234 -14.03 -31.25 5.51
N THR A 235 -13.34 -32.37 5.29
CA THR A 235 -13.72 -33.35 4.24
C THR A 235 -14.89 -34.24 4.63
N ASP A 236 -15.21 -34.31 5.91
CA ASP A 236 -16.36 -35.06 6.48
C ASP A 236 -17.71 -34.52 5.97
N VAL A 237 -17.79 -33.23 5.63
CA VAL A 237 -19.03 -32.59 5.15
C VAL A 237 -19.33 -32.89 3.67
N LEU A 238 -18.37 -33.49 2.96
CA LEU A 238 -18.50 -33.80 1.53
C LEU A 238 -19.03 -35.20 1.26
N THR A 239 -19.28 -35.99 2.29
CA THR A 239 -19.67 -37.40 2.20
C THR A 239 -21.14 -37.68 2.54
N ASP A 240 -21.90 -36.68 2.93
CA ASP A 240 -23.34 -36.72 3.19
C ASP A 240 -24.13 -36.04 2.04
#